data_0a4172478c025491e5a2e795a113936a
#
_entry.id   0a4172478c025491e5a2e795a113936a
#
_cell.length_a   1.000
_cell.length_b   1.000
_cell.length_c   1.000
_cell.angle_alpha   90.00
_cell.angle_beta   90.00
_cell.angle_gamma   90.00
#
_symmetry.space_group_name_H-M   'P 1'
#
loop_
_entity.id
_entity.type
_entity.pdbx_description
1 polymer ?
#
loop_
_entity_poly.entity_id
_entity_poly.type
_entity_poly.pdbx_seq_one_letter_code
_entity_poly.pdbx_strand_id
1 'polypeptide(L)'
;MKLLSVAIPCYNSEAYMAHAIESALVLGDDVEIIVVDDGSRKDNTLAKGKEYEEKYPGIVKCIHQENGGHGQAVNTGLANATGLYYKVLDSDDWFDSDVLVKVADRLKKLVAEGNMVDMFIANYVYDKPSENKATPIRYTNVMPQNKVFTWSETKHFRPHQNILMHSVIYRTQLLRDCELHLPKHTFYVDNLFVYLPLPYVKTMYYMDENLYRYFIGREDQSVNEKIMISRIDQQLRVNRMMIDCDVMAVEDEKCRGYMLKYLTMLCAVSSVLCIKSGTAENLAKKDELWKYFKEKNPAAYKKVNANFMGWGSQFTSAIGKKMVLAVYALAQKIFVFN
;
A
#
# COMPACT_ATOMS: atom_id res chain seq x y z
N MET A 1 -6.74 17.24 20.36
CA MET A 1 -6.39 15.89 19.83
C MET A 1 -6.53 15.97 18.32
N LYS A 2 -5.51 15.54 17.58
CA LYS A 2 -5.53 15.58 16.10
C LYS A 2 -6.50 14.51 15.55
N LEU A 3 -7.18 14.83 14.46
CA LEU A 3 -8.05 13.86 13.77
C LEU A 3 -7.22 12.91 12.92
N LEU A 4 -6.27 13.46 12.15
CA LEU A 4 -5.49 12.71 11.16
C LEU A 4 -3.99 12.96 11.33
N SER A 5 -3.22 11.88 11.41
CA SER A 5 -1.76 11.93 11.27
C SER A 5 -1.40 11.51 9.84
N VAL A 6 -0.74 12.39 9.11
CA VAL A 6 -0.21 12.12 7.77
C VAL A 6 1.29 11.94 7.86
N ALA A 7 1.79 10.72 7.64
CA ALA A 7 3.22 10.46 7.55
C ALA A 7 3.69 10.61 6.10
N ILE A 8 4.74 11.42 5.91
CA ILE A 8 5.36 11.65 4.61
C ILE A 8 6.80 11.13 4.65
N PRO A 9 7.05 9.89 4.17
CA PRO A 9 8.40 9.36 4.02
C PRO A 9 9.16 10.14 2.96
N CYS A 10 10.31 10.72 3.31
CA CYS A 10 11.12 11.55 2.43
C CYS A 10 12.55 10.98 2.33
N TYR A 11 13.04 10.81 1.12
CA TYR A 11 14.43 10.47 0.86
C TYR A 11 14.89 11.12 -0.44
N ASN A 12 15.74 12.15 -0.34
CA ASN A 12 16.13 13.01 -1.46
C ASN A 12 14.90 13.56 -2.20
N SER A 13 14.00 14.20 -1.48
CA SER A 13 12.65 14.60 -1.91
C SER A 13 12.45 16.13 -1.99
N GLU A 14 13.51 16.93 -1.86
CA GLU A 14 13.44 18.40 -1.84
C GLU A 14 12.60 18.98 -2.97
N ALA A 15 12.70 18.37 -4.17
CA ALA A 15 12.09 18.91 -5.38
C ALA A 15 10.54 18.81 -5.40
N TYR A 16 9.94 17.91 -4.61
CA TYR A 16 8.50 17.61 -4.70
C TYR A 16 7.76 17.53 -3.37
N MET A 17 8.46 17.31 -2.23
CA MET A 17 7.82 17.16 -0.92
C MET A 17 6.94 18.33 -0.49
N ALA A 18 7.20 19.53 -1.00
CA ALA A 18 6.41 20.73 -0.71
C ALA A 18 4.93 20.52 -1.10
N HIS A 19 4.68 19.99 -2.29
CA HIS A 19 3.32 19.75 -2.79
C HIS A 19 2.57 18.73 -1.91
N ALA A 20 3.25 17.67 -1.48
CA ALA A 20 2.69 16.69 -0.55
C ALA A 20 2.28 17.35 0.77
N ILE A 21 3.17 18.13 1.40
CA ILE A 21 2.91 18.82 2.66
C ILE A 21 1.74 19.79 2.51
N GLU A 22 1.79 20.66 1.50
CA GLU A 22 0.82 21.74 1.28
C GLU A 22 -0.58 21.18 1.01
N SER A 23 -0.69 20.05 0.32
CA SER A 23 -1.97 19.40 0.06
C SER A 23 -2.70 18.94 1.33
N ALA A 24 -1.97 18.66 2.42
CA ALA A 24 -2.53 18.24 3.70
C ALA A 24 -2.78 19.42 4.67
N LEU A 25 -2.11 20.57 4.50
CA LEU A 25 -2.23 21.73 5.39
C LEU A 25 -3.63 22.34 5.43
N VAL A 26 -4.49 22.06 4.45
CA VAL A 26 -5.86 22.56 4.39
C VAL A 26 -6.72 22.16 5.58
N LEU A 27 -6.34 21.12 6.32
CA LEU A 27 -7.06 20.67 7.52
C LEU A 27 -6.69 21.49 8.79
N GLY A 28 -5.68 22.36 8.74
CA GLY A 28 -5.28 23.19 9.86
C GLY A 28 -5.02 22.37 11.13
N ASP A 29 -5.68 22.73 12.23
CA ASP A 29 -5.48 22.09 13.54
C ASP A 29 -5.96 20.63 13.62
N ASP A 30 -6.74 20.15 12.67
CA ASP A 30 -7.22 18.76 12.63
C ASP A 30 -6.15 17.77 12.17
N VAL A 31 -5.11 18.23 11.51
CA VAL A 31 -4.02 17.39 11.00
C VAL A 31 -2.72 17.59 11.78
N GLU A 32 -1.94 16.53 11.88
CA GLU A 32 -0.49 16.60 12.07
C GLU A 32 0.18 15.96 10.85
N ILE A 33 1.21 16.59 10.36
CA ILE A 33 2.00 16.15 9.21
C ILE A 33 3.38 15.77 9.73
N ILE A 34 3.70 14.48 9.64
CA ILE A 34 4.96 13.93 10.14
C ILE A 34 5.87 13.67 8.95
N VAL A 35 6.72 14.65 8.63
CA VAL A 35 7.75 14.51 7.61
C VAL A 35 8.89 13.69 8.20
N VAL A 36 9.18 12.54 7.59
CA VAL A 36 10.28 11.67 8.03
C VAL A 36 11.38 11.69 6.98
N ASP A 37 12.44 12.45 7.25
CA ASP A 37 13.67 12.42 6.45
C ASP A 37 14.46 11.16 6.74
N ASP A 38 14.48 10.23 5.82
CA ASP A 38 15.14 8.91 5.91
C ASP A 38 16.62 8.99 5.50
N GLY A 39 17.34 9.96 6.07
CA GLY A 39 18.79 10.11 5.88
C GLY A 39 19.16 10.63 4.49
N SER A 40 18.48 11.65 4.00
CA SER A 40 18.78 12.32 2.74
C SER A 40 20.19 12.92 2.75
N ARG A 41 20.94 12.69 1.65
CA ARG A 41 22.35 13.14 1.53
C ARG A 41 22.65 13.88 0.23
N LYS A 42 21.71 13.89 -0.72
CA LYS A 42 21.94 14.42 -2.07
C LYS A 42 21.26 15.76 -2.31
N ASP A 43 20.38 16.18 -1.40
CA ASP A 43 19.61 17.42 -1.50
C ASP A 43 19.30 17.98 -0.10
N ASN A 44 18.51 19.05 -0.02
CA ASN A 44 18.17 19.75 1.21
C ASN A 44 16.83 19.28 1.81
N THR A 45 16.42 18.02 1.60
CA THR A 45 15.15 17.47 2.11
C THR A 45 14.95 17.78 3.60
N LEU A 46 15.95 17.51 4.45
CA LEU A 46 15.87 17.77 5.88
C LEU A 46 15.68 19.27 6.19
N ALA A 47 16.47 20.14 5.55
CA ALA A 47 16.38 21.57 5.77
C ALA A 47 14.98 22.09 5.37
N LYS A 48 14.44 21.62 4.24
CA LYS A 48 13.09 21.97 3.79
C LYS A 48 12.01 21.44 4.75
N GLY A 49 12.15 20.23 5.26
CA GLY A 49 11.24 19.70 6.29
C GLY A 49 11.24 20.54 7.56
N LYS A 50 12.40 21.00 8.01
CA LYS A 50 12.55 21.90 9.16
C LYS A 50 11.96 23.29 8.92
N GLU A 51 12.09 23.85 7.70
CA GLU A 51 11.43 25.10 7.29
C GLU A 51 9.91 25.00 7.45
N TYR A 52 9.30 23.89 7.02
CA TYR A 52 7.86 23.66 7.21
C TYR A 52 7.48 23.48 8.68
N GLU A 53 8.30 22.81 9.49
CA GLU A 53 8.08 22.66 10.94
C GLU A 53 8.08 24.03 11.65
N GLU A 54 9.01 24.90 11.31
CA GLU A 54 9.08 26.27 11.84
C GLU A 54 7.91 27.14 11.40
N LYS A 55 7.49 27.01 10.14
CA LYS A 55 6.39 27.78 9.54
C LYS A 55 5.01 27.36 10.07
N TYR A 56 4.84 26.07 10.40
CA TYR A 56 3.56 25.50 10.84
C TYR A 56 3.71 24.74 12.16
N PRO A 57 4.06 25.47 13.26
CA PRO A 57 4.28 24.85 14.58
C PRO A 57 3.00 24.16 15.07
N GLY A 58 3.17 22.94 15.61
CA GLY A 58 2.04 22.13 16.09
C GLY A 58 1.21 21.44 14.99
N ILE A 59 1.52 21.68 13.72
CA ILE A 59 0.90 21.01 12.56
C ILE A 59 1.93 20.13 11.85
N VAL A 60 3.09 20.68 11.50
CA VAL A 60 4.18 19.94 10.86
C VAL A 60 5.25 19.59 11.87
N LYS A 61 5.71 18.34 11.84
CA LYS A 61 6.84 17.81 12.59
C LYS A 61 7.82 17.16 11.64
N CYS A 62 9.09 17.55 11.69
CA CYS A 62 10.14 16.96 10.85
C CYS A 62 11.07 16.09 11.71
N ILE A 63 11.16 14.81 11.36
CA ILE A 63 12.00 13.83 12.07
C ILE A 63 13.09 13.37 11.11
N HIS A 64 14.34 13.46 11.54
CA HIS A 64 15.48 12.89 10.84
C HIS A 64 15.84 11.53 11.44
N GLN A 65 16.11 10.56 10.57
CA GLN A 65 16.62 9.24 10.98
C GLN A 65 17.75 8.78 10.05
N GLU A 66 18.53 7.81 10.53
CA GLU A 66 19.42 7.06 9.64
C GLU A 66 18.58 6.30 8.60
N ASN A 67 19.09 6.24 7.35
CA ASN A 67 18.36 5.58 6.28
C ASN A 67 17.98 4.13 6.64
N GLY A 68 16.71 3.87 6.67
CA GLY A 68 16.13 2.55 6.92
C GLY A 68 15.19 2.10 5.79
N GLY A 69 15.01 2.95 4.78
CA GLY A 69 14.08 2.75 3.68
C GLY A 69 12.64 3.13 4.02
N HIS A 70 11.80 3.17 3.00
CA HIS A 70 10.41 3.64 3.08
C HIS A 70 9.63 3.03 4.25
N GLY A 71 9.69 1.70 4.45
CA GLY A 71 9.00 1.03 5.56
C GLY A 71 9.40 1.54 6.94
N GLN A 72 10.71 1.79 7.16
CA GLN A 72 11.18 2.35 8.43
C GLN A 72 10.69 3.80 8.63
N ALA A 73 10.63 4.59 7.58
CA ALA A 73 10.09 5.95 7.67
C ALA A 73 8.59 5.93 8.01
N VAL A 74 7.82 5.00 7.44
CA VAL A 74 6.41 4.77 7.81
C VAL A 74 6.27 4.34 9.27
N ASN A 75 7.12 3.41 9.76
CA ASN A 75 7.14 2.99 11.17
C ASN A 75 7.43 4.17 12.11
N THR A 76 8.40 5.02 11.75
CA THR A 76 8.73 6.22 12.52
C THR A 76 7.56 7.21 12.53
N GLY A 77 6.88 7.39 11.39
CA GLY A 77 5.65 8.17 11.31
C GLY A 77 4.57 7.65 12.26
N LEU A 78 4.30 6.34 12.23
CA LEU A 78 3.30 5.71 13.09
C LEU A 78 3.65 5.80 14.60
N ALA A 79 4.91 5.63 14.95
CA ALA A 79 5.39 5.75 16.33
C ALA A 79 5.17 7.17 16.90
N ASN A 80 5.23 8.19 16.03
CA ASN A 80 5.05 9.59 16.41
C ASN A 80 3.64 10.13 16.18
N ALA A 81 2.74 9.35 15.60
CA ALA A 81 1.37 9.74 15.31
C ALA A 81 0.54 9.94 16.60
N THR A 82 -0.20 11.05 16.69
CA THR A 82 -1.11 11.37 17.81
C THR A 82 -2.58 11.45 17.37
N GLY A 83 -2.83 11.48 16.06
CA GLY A 83 -4.15 11.55 15.46
C GLY A 83 -4.96 10.26 15.64
N LEU A 84 -6.26 10.39 15.64
CA LEU A 84 -7.19 9.24 15.72
C LEU A 84 -7.02 8.29 14.52
N TYR A 85 -6.71 8.86 13.37
CA TYR A 85 -6.50 8.15 12.13
C TYR A 85 -5.08 8.38 11.58
N TYR A 86 -4.57 7.42 10.83
CA TYR A 86 -3.24 7.42 10.24
C TYR A 86 -3.30 7.20 8.73
N LYS A 87 -2.58 8.02 8.00
CA LYS A 87 -2.44 7.96 6.53
C LYS A 87 -0.98 8.12 6.13
N VAL A 88 -0.52 7.30 5.19
CA VAL A 88 0.75 7.51 4.51
C VAL A 88 0.51 8.31 3.24
N LEU A 89 1.36 9.30 2.98
CA LEU A 89 1.42 10.07 1.75
C LEU A 89 2.85 10.04 1.24
N ASP A 90 3.07 9.44 0.08
CA ASP A 90 4.40 9.42 -0.53
C ASP A 90 4.81 10.84 -0.92
N SER A 91 6.11 11.16 -0.77
CA SER A 91 6.59 12.54 -0.90
C SER A 91 6.48 13.13 -2.31
N ASP A 92 6.25 12.31 -3.32
CA ASP A 92 6.03 12.69 -4.72
C ASP A 92 4.55 12.69 -5.15
N ASP A 93 3.65 12.38 -4.20
CA ASP A 93 2.21 12.34 -4.38
C ASP A 93 1.53 13.50 -3.62
N TRP A 94 0.20 13.66 -3.78
CA TRP A 94 -0.56 14.69 -3.06
C TRP A 94 -2.02 14.29 -2.85
N PHE A 95 -2.70 15.00 -1.97
CA PHE A 95 -4.14 14.91 -1.83
C PHE A 95 -4.86 15.94 -2.70
N ASP A 96 -6.03 15.58 -3.18
CA ASP A 96 -7.02 16.57 -3.60
C ASP A 96 -7.53 17.27 -2.34
N SER A 97 -7.16 18.55 -2.18
CA SER A 97 -7.40 19.31 -0.94
C SER A 97 -8.88 19.47 -0.62
N ASP A 98 -9.74 19.69 -1.62
CA ASP A 98 -11.19 19.82 -1.41
C ASP A 98 -11.81 18.48 -0.98
N VAL A 99 -11.32 17.38 -1.55
CA VAL A 99 -11.75 16.04 -1.17
C VAL A 99 -11.23 15.68 0.22
N LEU A 100 -10.01 16.08 0.58
CA LEU A 100 -9.46 15.85 1.91
C LEU A 100 -10.30 16.50 3.00
N VAL A 101 -10.79 17.72 2.78
CA VAL A 101 -11.72 18.41 3.70
C VAL A 101 -13.01 17.60 3.87
N LYS A 102 -13.62 17.12 2.78
CA LYS A 102 -14.83 16.28 2.85
C LYS A 102 -14.59 14.98 3.61
N VAL A 103 -13.43 14.35 3.42
CA VAL A 103 -13.05 13.12 4.14
C VAL A 103 -12.88 13.41 5.63
N ALA A 104 -12.18 14.49 5.99
CA ALA A 104 -12.01 14.89 7.38
C ALA A 104 -13.35 15.18 8.07
N ASP A 105 -14.28 15.89 7.42
CA ASP A 105 -15.61 16.16 7.94
C ASP A 105 -16.42 14.88 8.15
N ARG A 106 -16.26 13.90 7.25
CA ARG A 106 -16.90 12.60 7.42
C ARG A 106 -16.30 11.83 8.60
N LEU A 107 -14.98 11.81 8.73
CA LEU A 107 -14.30 11.18 9.87
C LEU A 107 -14.72 11.80 11.20
N LYS A 108 -14.81 13.14 11.28
CA LYS A 108 -15.29 13.85 12.47
C LYS A 108 -16.71 13.43 12.84
N LYS A 109 -17.61 13.34 11.86
CA LYS A 109 -18.99 12.89 12.08
C LYS A 109 -19.03 11.47 12.61
N LEU A 110 -18.29 10.54 12.01
CA LEU A 110 -18.21 9.16 12.49
C LEU A 110 -17.71 9.07 13.93
N VAL A 111 -16.69 9.88 14.29
CA VAL A 111 -16.19 9.94 15.67
C VAL A 111 -17.24 10.51 16.62
N ALA A 112 -17.92 11.60 16.26
CA ALA A 112 -18.94 12.24 17.10
C ALA A 112 -20.17 11.34 17.32
N GLU A 113 -20.51 10.51 16.34
CA GLU A 113 -21.60 9.53 16.41
C GLU A 113 -21.22 8.24 17.14
N GLY A 114 -19.98 8.10 17.62
CA GLY A 114 -19.48 6.87 18.24
C GLY A 114 -19.25 5.71 17.25
N ASN A 115 -19.24 6.00 15.95
CA ASN A 115 -19.09 5.05 14.84
C ASN A 115 -17.69 5.09 14.24
N MET A 116 -16.65 5.29 15.06
CA MET A 116 -15.25 5.32 14.60
C MET A 116 -14.88 3.99 13.93
N VAL A 117 -14.57 4.05 12.63
CA VAL A 117 -14.26 2.86 11.83
C VAL A 117 -12.79 2.48 11.93
N ASP A 118 -12.50 1.21 11.72
CA ASP A 118 -11.12 0.67 11.71
C ASP A 118 -10.37 1.07 10.43
N MET A 119 -11.06 1.07 9.29
CA MET A 119 -10.50 1.42 8.00
C MET A 119 -11.47 2.30 7.20
N PHE A 120 -11.04 3.51 6.88
CA PHE A 120 -11.72 4.38 5.93
C PHE A 120 -11.06 4.27 4.57
N ILE A 121 -11.86 4.19 3.51
CA ILE A 121 -11.39 3.98 2.14
C ILE A 121 -11.91 5.12 1.27
N ALA A 122 -11.01 5.70 0.47
CA ALA A 122 -11.32 6.62 -0.62
C ALA A 122 -10.60 6.18 -1.89
N ASN A 123 -10.98 6.73 -3.03
CA ASN A 123 -10.32 6.42 -4.29
C ASN A 123 -8.93 7.04 -4.34
N TYR A 124 -8.07 6.43 -5.15
CA TYR A 124 -6.85 7.06 -5.63
C TYR A 124 -6.88 7.19 -7.16
N VAL A 125 -6.07 8.08 -7.68
CA VAL A 125 -6.04 8.40 -9.10
C VAL A 125 -4.61 8.22 -9.60
N TYR A 126 -4.41 7.40 -10.60
CA TYR A 126 -3.17 7.43 -11.37
C TYR A 126 -3.13 8.71 -12.19
N ASP A 127 -2.25 9.62 -11.82
CA ASP A 127 -2.10 10.93 -12.43
C ASP A 127 -0.86 10.96 -13.32
N LYS A 128 -1.08 11.13 -14.63
CA LYS A 128 -0.03 11.22 -15.65
C LYS A 128 -0.08 12.59 -16.31
N PRO A 129 0.49 13.62 -15.68
CA PRO A 129 0.41 15.01 -16.21
C PRO A 129 0.99 15.14 -17.61
N SER A 130 2.06 14.40 -17.93
CA SER A 130 2.68 14.40 -19.27
C SER A 130 1.74 13.90 -20.39
N GLU A 131 0.76 13.06 -20.07
CA GLU A 131 -0.24 12.53 -20.99
C GLU A 131 -1.60 13.23 -20.84
N ASN A 132 -1.71 14.22 -19.93
CA ASN A 132 -2.98 14.84 -19.53
C ASN A 132 -4.05 13.79 -19.18
N LYS A 133 -3.65 12.74 -18.47
CA LYS A 133 -4.49 11.58 -18.16
C LYS A 133 -4.55 11.33 -16.67
N ALA A 134 -5.79 11.26 -16.15
CA ALA A 134 -6.08 10.89 -14.77
C ALA A 134 -7.03 9.69 -14.76
N THR A 135 -6.63 8.59 -14.13
CA THR A 135 -7.42 7.35 -14.09
C THR A 135 -7.78 7.00 -12.65
N PRO A 136 -9.02 7.23 -12.21
CA PRO A 136 -9.45 6.90 -10.86
C PRO A 136 -9.63 5.40 -10.68
N ILE A 137 -9.17 4.89 -9.55
CA ILE A 137 -9.43 3.52 -9.09
C ILE A 137 -10.49 3.56 -8.00
N ARG A 138 -11.63 2.92 -8.29
CA ARG A 138 -12.83 2.96 -7.48
C ARG A 138 -13.22 1.58 -6.97
N TYR A 139 -13.98 1.55 -5.87
CA TYR A 139 -14.45 0.31 -5.24
C TYR A 139 -15.98 0.19 -5.21
N THR A 140 -16.69 1.03 -5.95
CA THR A 140 -18.18 1.11 -5.99
C THR A 140 -18.85 -0.22 -6.35
N ASN A 141 -18.18 -1.07 -7.11
CA ASN A 141 -18.67 -2.40 -7.48
C ASN A 141 -18.54 -3.45 -6.37
N VAL A 142 -17.73 -3.19 -5.33
CA VAL A 142 -17.41 -4.18 -4.28
C VAL A 142 -17.72 -3.71 -2.87
N MET A 143 -17.75 -2.41 -2.60
CA MET A 143 -17.97 -1.84 -1.27
C MET A 143 -19.27 -1.03 -1.21
N PRO A 144 -20.05 -1.14 -0.12
CA PRO A 144 -21.11 -0.20 0.18
C PRO A 144 -20.57 1.21 0.33
N GLN A 145 -21.34 2.21 -0.16
CA GLN A 145 -20.91 3.61 -0.13
C GLN A 145 -21.61 4.37 0.99
N ASN A 146 -20.90 5.32 1.59
CA ASN A 146 -21.43 6.32 2.53
C ASN A 146 -22.18 5.74 3.74
N LYS A 147 -21.80 4.55 4.18
CA LYS A 147 -22.25 3.91 5.44
C LYS A 147 -21.13 3.10 6.07
N VAL A 148 -21.24 2.86 7.36
CA VAL A 148 -20.40 1.88 8.05
C VAL A 148 -20.81 0.48 7.59
N PHE A 149 -19.83 -0.37 7.28
CA PHE A 149 -20.05 -1.75 6.85
C PHE A 149 -18.94 -2.68 7.34
N THR A 150 -19.17 -3.97 7.24
CA THR A 150 -18.21 -5.03 7.58
C THR A 150 -17.77 -5.79 6.33
N TRP A 151 -16.80 -6.66 6.46
CA TRP A 151 -16.36 -7.53 5.33
C TRP A 151 -17.50 -8.34 4.73
N SER A 152 -18.46 -8.82 5.55
CA SER A 152 -19.59 -9.63 5.09
C SER A 152 -20.49 -8.92 4.06
N GLU A 153 -20.48 -7.59 4.06
CA GLU A 153 -21.26 -6.76 3.12
C GLU A 153 -20.50 -6.47 1.82
N THR A 154 -19.23 -6.84 1.72
CA THR A 154 -18.45 -6.65 0.49
C THR A 154 -18.87 -7.63 -0.60
N LYS A 155 -18.74 -7.22 -1.87
CA LYS A 155 -18.88 -8.13 -3.01
C LYS A 155 -17.52 -8.73 -3.39
N HIS A 156 -17.51 -9.56 -4.39
CA HIS A 156 -16.30 -10.19 -4.88
C HIS A 156 -15.39 -9.19 -5.61
N PHE A 157 -14.14 -9.05 -5.13
CA PHE A 157 -13.11 -8.23 -5.79
C PHE A 157 -12.62 -8.91 -7.06
N ARG A 158 -12.55 -8.15 -8.16
CA ARG A 158 -11.96 -8.64 -9.42
C ARG A 158 -10.47 -8.99 -9.22
N PRO A 159 -9.89 -9.88 -10.02
CA PRO A 159 -8.49 -10.31 -9.86
C PRO A 159 -7.48 -9.16 -9.78
N HIS A 160 -7.66 -8.11 -10.58
CA HIS A 160 -6.80 -6.92 -10.63
C HIS A 160 -7.19 -5.81 -9.64
N GLN A 161 -8.29 -5.97 -8.92
CA GLN A 161 -8.79 -4.93 -8.01
C GLN A 161 -8.28 -5.20 -6.60
N ASN A 162 -7.34 -4.38 -6.13
CA ASN A 162 -6.77 -4.47 -4.81
C ASN A 162 -6.94 -3.15 -4.06
N ILE A 163 -7.07 -3.26 -2.75
CA ILE A 163 -6.95 -2.13 -1.84
C ILE A 163 -5.46 -1.82 -1.73
N LEU A 164 -5.06 -0.60 -2.04
CA LEU A 164 -3.68 -0.14 -1.92
C LEU A 164 -3.50 0.85 -0.77
N MET A 165 -2.27 1.07 -0.33
CA MET A 165 -1.90 2.04 0.69
C MET A 165 -2.46 3.44 0.38
N HIS A 166 -2.50 3.80 -0.90
CA HIS A 166 -3.04 5.06 -1.40
C HIS A 166 -4.52 5.28 -1.05
N SER A 167 -5.33 4.20 -0.97
CA SER A 167 -6.76 4.28 -0.72
C SER A 167 -7.17 4.20 0.76
N VAL A 168 -6.30 3.74 1.66
CA VAL A 168 -6.67 3.47 3.05
C VAL A 168 -6.25 4.56 4.02
N ILE A 169 -7.12 4.81 4.99
CA ILE A 169 -6.85 5.57 6.21
C ILE A 169 -7.23 4.65 7.36
N TYR A 170 -6.28 4.26 8.18
CA TYR A 170 -6.52 3.36 9.30
C TYR A 170 -6.76 4.11 10.60
N ARG A 171 -7.55 3.56 11.51
CA ARG A 171 -7.55 3.97 12.90
C ARG A 171 -6.16 3.72 13.48
N THR A 172 -5.53 4.76 14.02
CA THR A 172 -4.13 4.70 14.51
C THR A 172 -3.93 3.59 15.53
N GLN A 173 -4.88 3.44 16.46
CA GLN A 173 -4.78 2.41 17.49
C GLN A 173 -4.84 1.00 16.90
N LEU A 174 -5.60 0.75 15.82
CA LEU A 174 -5.62 -0.56 15.16
C LEU A 174 -4.24 -0.97 14.64
N LEU A 175 -3.50 -0.02 14.04
CA LEU A 175 -2.15 -0.28 13.55
C LEU A 175 -1.17 -0.61 14.69
N ARG A 176 -1.39 -0.06 15.87
CA ARG A 176 -0.64 -0.38 17.10
C ARG A 176 -1.05 -1.72 17.68
N ASP A 177 -2.35 -2.00 17.76
CA ASP A 177 -2.90 -3.24 18.29
C ASP A 177 -2.47 -4.46 17.46
N CYS A 178 -2.30 -4.30 16.14
CA CYS A 178 -1.78 -5.35 15.26
C CYS A 178 -0.24 -5.38 15.19
N GLU A 179 0.45 -4.55 16.00
CA GLU A 179 1.91 -4.46 16.05
C GLU A 179 2.54 -4.28 14.66
N LEU A 180 1.91 -3.43 13.82
CA LEU A 180 2.38 -3.22 12.45
C LEU A 180 3.83 -2.76 12.44
N HIS A 181 4.69 -3.58 11.85
CA HIS A 181 6.10 -3.28 11.65
C HIS A 181 6.54 -3.62 10.23
N LEU A 182 6.97 -2.62 9.48
CA LEU A 182 7.47 -2.78 8.13
C LEU A 182 8.99 -3.00 8.12
N PRO A 183 9.51 -3.91 7.29
CA PRO A 183 10.93 -4.24 7.26
C PRO A 183 11.78 -3.09 6.70
N LYS A 184 12.97 -2.90 7.29
CA LYS A 184 13.98 -1.95 6.79
C LYS A 184 14.50 -2.37 5.41
N HIS A 185 14.91 -1.36 4.61
CA HIS A 185 15.55 -1.53 3.31
C HIS A 185 14.81 -2.51 2.39
N THR A 186 13.49 -2.41 2.39
CA THR A 186 12.62 -3.27 1.59
C THR A 186 11.63 -2.41 0.82
N PHE A 187 11.58 -2.58 -0.50
CA PHE A 187 10.55 -2.00 -1.36
C PHE A 187 9.27 -2.84 -1.31
N TYR A 188 8.17 -2.30 -1.81
CA TYR A 188 6.86 -2.98 -1.90
C TYR A 188 6.22 -3.28 -0.53
N VAL A 189 6.68 -2.60 0.52
CA VAL A 189 6.13 -2.71 1.88
C VAL A 189 4.74 -2.07 2.03
N ASP A 190 4.31 -1.27 1.06
CA ASP A 190 2.95 -0.78 0.87
C ASP A 190 1.93 -1.92 0.87
N ASN A 191 2.31 -3.09 0.30
CA ASN A 191 1.49 -4.29 0.36
C ASN A 191 1.35 -4.84 1.79
N LEU A 192 2.43 -4.80 2.59
CA LEU A 192 2.37 -5.21 4.00
C LEU A 192 1.56 -4.24 4.84
N PHE A 193 1.70 -2.92 4.59
CA PHE A 193 0.93 -1.88 5.26
C PHE A 193 -0.59 -2.09 5.11
N VAL A 194 -1.03 -2.59 3.95
CA VAL A 194 -2.43 -2.95 3.73
C VAL A 194 -2.76 -4.32 4.30
N TYR A 195 -1.95 -5.33 4.00
CA TYR A 195 -2.29 -6.74 4.22
C TYR A 195 -2.30 -7.15 5.70
N LEU A 196 -1.27 -6.73 6.47
CA LEU A 196 -1.11 -7.19 7.84
C LEU A 196 -2.20 -6.70 8.80
N PRO A 197 -2.76 -5.48 8.67
CA PRO A 197 -3.86 -5.04 9.54
C PRO A 197 -5.22 -5.65 9.20
N LEU A 198 -5.43 -6.22 8.00
CA LEU A 198 -6.76 -6.69 7.56
C LEU A 198 -7.47 -7.65 8.52
N PRO A 199 -6.78 -8.61 9.18
CA PRO A 199 -7.43 -9.49 10.16
C PRO A 199 -8.08 -8.75 11.35
N TYR A 200 -7.60 -7.55 11.65
CA TYR A 200 -8.05 -6.71 12.77
C TYR A 200 -9.16 -5.74 12.37
N VAL A 201 -9.36 -5.53 11.06
CA VAL A 201 -10.39 -4.62 10.53
C VAL A 201 -11.76 -5.25 10.64
N LYS A 202 -12.61 -4.71 11.53
CA LYS A 202 -14.00 -5.14 11.73
C LYS A 202 -14.98 -4.22 11.04
N THR A 203 -14.71 -2.90 11.08
CA THR A 203 -15.60 -1.88 10.54
C THR A 203 -14.90 -1.03 9.50
N MET A 204 -15.61 -0.74 8.43
CA MET A 204 -15.11 0.02 7.29
C MET A 204 -16.08 1.11 6.86
N TYR A 205 -15.57 2.12 6.19
CA TYR A 205 -16.36 3.13 5.50
C TYR A 205 -15.74 3.41 4.13
N TYR A 206 -16.52 3.42 3.08
CA TYR A 206 -16.07 3.77 1.74
C TYR A 206 -16.75 5.04 1.23
N MET A 207 -15.96 6.00 0.80
CA MET A 207 -16.38 7.24 0.17
C MET A 207 -15.87 7.26 -1.27
N ASP A 208 -16.81 7.35 -2.25
CA ASP A 208 -16.46 7.37 -3.68
C ASP A 208 -15.95 8.76 -4.09
N GLU A 209 -14.83 9.19 -3.49
CA GLU A 209 -14.17 10.47 -3.75
C GLU A 209 -12.70 10.24 -4.09
N ASN A 210 -12.16 10.99 -5.05
CA ASN A 210 -10.81 10.86 -5.59
C ASN A 210 -9.80 11.60 -4.71
N LEU A 211 -9.44 11.04 -3.56
CA LEU A 211 -8.62 11.69 -2.54
C LEU A 211 -7.14 11.75 -2.90
N TYR A 212 -6.56 10.61 -3.22
CA TYR A 212 -5.10 10.47 -3.37
C TYR A 212 -4.70 10.58 -4.83
N ARG A 213 -3.75 11.44 -5.14
CA ARG A 213 -3.20 11.66 -6.49
C ARG A 213 -1.83 11.00 -6.56
N TYR A 214 -1.78 9.84 -7.22
CA TYR A 214 -0.57 9.06 -7.41
C TYR A 214 0.12 9.52 -8.70
N PHE A 215 1.26 10.18 -8.55
CA PHE A 215 2.03 10.69 -9.69
C PHE A 215 2.71 9.55 -10.45
N ILE A 216 2.48 9.49 -11.74
CA ILE A 216 3.17 8.56 -12.66
C ILE A 216 3.86 9.36 -13.75
N GLY A 217 5.16 9.13 -13.94
CA GLY A 217 5.91 9.80 -15.03
C GLY A 217 7.41 9.89 -14.82
N ARG A 218 7.94 9.37 -13.71
CA ARG A 218 9.39 9.31 -13.49
C ARG A 218 9.95 7.96 -13.92
N GLU A 219 11.10 7.97 -14.59
CA GLU A 219 11.78 6.74 -15.04
C GLU A 219 12.33 5.88 -13.89
N ASP A 220 12.59 6.49 -12.73
CA ASP A 220 13.15 5.85 -11.54
C ASP A 220 12.10 5.24 -10.60
N GLN A 221 10.82 5.26 -10.97
CA GLN A 221 9.74 4.71 -10.14
C GLN A 221 9.91 3.21 -9.91
N SER A 222 9.58 2.78 -8.68
CA SER A 222 9.75 1.40 -8.21
C SER A 222 8.96 0.36 -8.99
N VAL A 223 7.91 0.76 -9.68
CA VAL A 223 7.04 -0.10 -10.50
C VAL A 223 7.61 -0.44 -11.89
N ASN A 224 8.74 0.15 -12.28
CA ASN A 224 9.43 -0.24 -13.51
C ASN A 224 9.88 -1.71 -13.44
N GLU A 225 9.52 -2.52 -14.43
CA GLU A 225 9.76 -3.96 -14.44
C GLU A 225 11.25 -4.34 -14.29
N LYS A 226 12.16 -3.60 -14.92
CA LYS A 226 13.62 -3.85 -14.79
C LYS A 226 14.09 -3.59 -13.36
N ILE A 227 13.54 -2.54 -12.73
CA ILE A 227 13.81 -2.21 -11.33
C ILE A 227 13.22 -3.29 -10.42
N MET A 228 12.00 -3.77 -10.69
CA MET A 228 11.37 -4.85 -9.93
C MET A 228 12.18 -6.14 -9.98
N ILE A 229 12.70 -6.51 -11.16
CA ILE A 229 13.58 -7.69 -11.31
C ILE A 229 14.87 -7.51 -10.52
N SER A 230 15.49 -6.34 -10.56
CA SER A 230 16.72 -6.07 -9.79
C SER A 230 16.52 -6.13 -8.26
N ARG A 231 15.27 -5.94 -7.80
CA ARG A 231 14.86 -5.96 -6.39
C ARG A 231 14.05 -7.21 -6.02
N ILE A 232 14.19 -8.29 -6.79
CA ILE A 232 13.36 -9.49 -6.62
C ILE A 232 13.44 -10.09 -5.21
N ASP A 233 14.61 -10.04 -4.56
CA ASP A 233 14.78 -10.54 -3.19
C ASP A 233 13.91 -9.79 -2.17
N GLN A 234 13.72 -8.50 -2.37
CA GLN A 234 12.86 -7.68 -1.51
C GLN A 234 11.38 -8.02 -1.75
N GLN A 235 10.98 -8.21 -3.01
CA GLN A 235 9.64 -8.66 -3.35
C GLN A 235 9.33 -10.04 -2.74
N LEU A 236 10.28 -10.97 -2.82
CA LEU A 236 10.15 -12.30 -2.21
C LEU A 236 10.12 -12.24 -0.67
N ARG A 237 10.84 -11.29 -0.06
CA ARG A 237 10.77 -11.03 1.38
C ARG A 237 9.36 -10.59 1.79
N VAL A 238 8.75 -9.66 1.05
CA VAL A 238 7.35 -9.22 1.27
C VAL A 238 6.40 -10.42 1.15
N ASN A 239 6.54 -11.24 0.11
CA ASN A 239 5.71 -12.43 -0.07
C ASN A 239 5.82 -13.40 1.12
N ARG A 240 7.04 -13.65 1.64
CA ARG A 240 7.24 -14.52 2.81
C ARG A 240 6.55 -13.95 4.05
N MET A 241 6.65 -12.65 4.30
CA MET A 241 5.96 -12.01 5.43
C MET A 241 4.43 -12.11 5.31
N MET A 242 3.89 -12.01 4.08
CA MET A 242 2.45 -12.24 3.86
C MET A 242 2.05 -13.72 4.05
N ILE A 243 2.91 -14.67 3.68
CA ILE A 243 2.71 -16.10 3.90
C ILE A 243 2.74 -16.44 5.39
N ASP A 244 3.61 -15.75 6.16
CA ASP A 244 3.75 -15.93 7.61
C ASP A 244 2.52 -15.45 8.39
N CYS A 245 1.74 -14.52 7.83
CA CYS A 245 0.44 -14.16 8.36
C CYS A 245 -0.50 -15.36 8.25
N ASP A 246 -1.06 -15.82 9.40
CA ASP A 246 -1.98 -16.95 9.39
C ASP A 246 -3.36 -16.55 8.83
N VAL A 247 -3.41 -16.40 7.51
CA VAL A 247 -4.63 -16.00 6.80
C VAL A 247 -5.78 -17.00 7.04
N MET A 248 -5.47 -18.26 7.36
CA MET A 248 -6.51 -19.26 7.60
C MET A 248 -7.18 -19.12 8.97
N ALA A 249 -6.54 -18.45 9.93
CA ALA A 249 -7.12 -18.10 11.22
C ALA A 249 -8.06 -16.87 11.14
N VAL A 250 -8.11 -16.16 10.03
CA VAL A 250 -9.03 -15.03 9.85
C VAL A 250 -10.48 -15.53 9.85
N GLU A 251 -11.26 -15.08 10.83
CA GLU A 251 -12.63 -15.58 11.07
C GLU A 251 -13.59 -15.19 9.94
N ASP A 252 -13.57 -13.92 9.52
CA ASP A 252 -14.44 -13.44 8.44
C ASP A 252 -14.04 -14.05 7.09
N GLU A 253 -14.96 -14.80 6.47
CA GLU A 253 -14.72 -15.51 5.22
C GLU A 253 -14.44 -14.59 4.03
N LYS A 254 -15.05 -13.40 4.00
CA LYS A 254 -14.83 -12.43 2.92
C LYS A 254 -13.45 -11.79 3.04
N CYS A 255 -13.05 -11.41 4.26
CA CYS A 255 -11.71 -10.94 4.55
C CYS A 255 -10.67 -12.01 4.18
N ARG A 256 -10.83 -13.23 4.70
CA ARG A 256 -9.96 -14.37 4.39
C ARG A 256 -9.85 -14.61 2.88
N GLY A 257 -10.98 -14.61 2.18
CA GLY A 257 -11.03 -14.78 0.73
C GLY A 257 -10.29 -13.67 -0.03
N TYR A 258 -10.46 -12.41 0.41
CA TYR A 258 -9.73 -11.28 -0.15
C TYR A 258 -8.21 -11.39 0.09
N MET A 259 -7.80 -11.74 1.31
CA MET A 259 -6.38 -11.92 1.66
C MET A 259 -5.73 -13.06 0.86
N LEU A 260 -6.41 -14.20 0.69
CA LEU A 260 -5.93 -15.29 -0.15
C LEU A 260 -5.77 -14.88 -1.61
N LYS A 261 -6.73 -14.13 -2.15
CA LYS A 261 -6.65 -13.57 -3.51
C LYS A 261 -5.45 -12.63 -3.65
N TYR A 262 -5.25 -11.74 -2.68
CA TYR A 262 -4.14 -10.76 -2.70
C TYR A 262 -2.79 -11.48 -2.64
N LEU A 263 -2.63 -12.43 -1.71
CA LEU A 263 -1.43 -13.26 -1.60
C LEU A 263 -1.15 -14.04 -2.89
N THR A 264 -2.20 -14.64 -3.50
CA THR A 264 -2.08 -15.35 -4.80
C THR A 264 -1.51 -14.43 -5.88
N MET A 265 -2.06 -13.22 -5.99
CA MET A 265 -1.62 -12.25 -6.99
C MET A 265 -0.16 -11.86 -6.78
N LEU A 266 0.28 -11.54 -5.56
CA LEU A 266 1.66 -11.14 -5.31
C LEU A 266 2.65 -12.28 -5.53
N CYS A 267 2.33 -13.50 -5.12
CA CYS A 267 3.16 -14.68 -5.42
C CYS A 267 3.25 -14.94 -6.94
N ALA A 268 2.15 -14.72 -7.67
CA ALA A 268 2.15 -14.85 -9.13
C ALA A 268 3.01 -13.77 -9.81
N VAL A 269 2.89 -12.50 -9.41
CA VAL A 269 3.73 -11.40 -9.93
C VAL A 269 5.21 -11.69 -9.68
N SER A 270 5.59 -12.08 -8.47
CA SER A 270 6.96 -12.45 -8.14
C SER A 270 7.46 -13.61 -8.99
N SER A 271 6.63 -14.63 -9.22
CA SER A 271 6.96 -15.77 -10.07
C SER A 271 7.20 -15.35 -11.52
N VAL A 272 6.35 -14.46 -12.05
CA VAL A 272 6.52 -13.90 -13.41
C VAL A 272 7.82 -13.13 -13.53
N LEU A 273 8.15 -12.26 -12.56
CA LEU A 273 9.40 -11.49 -12.55
C LEU A 273 10.64 -12.42 -12.51
N CYS A 274 10.59 -13.47 -11.70
CA CYS A 274 11.64 -14.48 -11.67
C CYS A 274 11.80 -15.19 -13.05
N ILE A 275 10.69 -15.53 -13.71
CA ILE A 275 10.70 -16.15 -15.03
C ILE A 275 11.24 -15.17 -16.10
N LYS A 276 10.82 -13.90 -16.06
CA LYS A 276 11.26 -12.85 -16.98
C LYS A 276 12.76 -12.53 -16.85
N SER A 277 13.32 -12.63 -15.65
CA SER A 277 14.75 -12.43 -15.43
C SER A 277 15.59 -13.41 -16.23
N GLY A 278 15.08 -14.62 -16.50
CA GLY A 278 15.76 -15.66 -17.27
C GLY A 278 16.94 -16.31 -16.56
N THR A 279 17.29 -15.90 -15.33
CA THR A 279 18.45 -16.44 -14.60
C THR A 279 18.08 -17.72 -13.83
N ALA A 280 19.02 -18.68 -13.78
CA ALA A 280 18.84 -19.90 -12.99
C ALA A 280 18.64 -19.58 -11.50
N GLU A 281 19.33 -18.58 -10.97
CA GLU A 281 19.22 -18.12 -9.59
C GLU A 281 17.80 -17.68 -9.26
N ASN A 282 17.20 -16.77 -10.04
CA ASN A 282 15.85 -16.27 -9.77
C ASN A 282 14.77 -17.36 -9.98
N LEU A 283 15.01 -18.31 -10.90
CA LEU A 283 14.13 -19.48 -11.05
C LEU A 283 14.17 -20.36 -9.80
N ALA A 284 15.34 -20.59 -9.22
CA ALA A 284 15.48 -21.31 -7.96
C ALA A 284 14.77 -20.59 -6.81
N LYS A 285 14.94 -19.25 -6.70
CA LYS A 285 14.24 -18.44 -5.69
C LYS A 285 12.71 -18.54 -5.81
N LYS A 286 12.19 -18.61 -7.06
CA LYS A 286 10.74 -18.84 -7.29
C LYS A 286 10.31 -20.19 -6.72
N ASP A 287 11.05 -21.24 -7.01
CA ASP A 287 10.73 -22.60 -6.55
C ASP A 287 10.83 -22.70 -5.01
N GLU A 288 11.82 -22.03 -4.40
CA GLU A 288 11.95 -21.91 -2.95
C GLU A 288 10.78 -21.18 -2.31
N LEU A 289 10.27 -20.09 -2.93
CA LEU A 289 9.10 -19.37 -2.40
C LEU A 289 7.88 -20.31 -2.31
N TRP A 290 7.59 -21.07 -3.36
CA TRP A 290 6.45 -21.98 -3.37
C TRP A 290 6.62 -23.17 -2.44
N LYS A 291 7.86 -23.68 -2.30
CA LYS A 291 8.19 -24.68 -1.28
C LYS A 291 7.97 -24.13 0.13
N TYR A 292 8.51 -22.94 0.43
CA TYR A 292 8.31 -22.24 1.69
C TYR A 292 6.82 -22.06 2.01
N PHE A 293 6.02 -21.62 1.03
CA PHE A 293 4.59 -21.43 1.21
C PHE A 293 3.88 -22.75 1.59
N LYS A 294 4.21 -23.83 0.88
CA LYS A 294 3.64 -25.15 1.15
C LYS A 294 3.98 -25.67 2.55
N GLU A 295 5.20 -25.43 3.00
CA GLU A 295 5.70 -25.87 4.32
C GLU A 295 5.13 -25.01 5.46
N LYS A 296 5.13 -23.69 5.27
CA LYS A 296 4.76 -22.73 6.32
C LYS A 296 3.26 -22.63 6.53
N ASN A 297 2.47 -22.60 5.46
CA ASN A 297 1.01 -22.48 5.52
C ASN A 297 0.34 -23.42 4.52
N PRO A 298 0.32 -24.74 4.80
CA PRO A 298 -0.17 -25.76 3.85
C PRO A 298 -1.67 -25.60 3.52
N ALA A 299 -2.47 -25.10 4.46
CA ALA A 299 -3.89 -24.87 4.25
C ALA A 299 -4.16 -23.73 3.27
N ALA A 300 -3.48 -22.60 3.44
CA ALA A 300 -3.55 -21.48 2.51
C ALA A 300 -2.95 -21.86 1.15
N TYR A 301 -1.81 -22.56 1.13
CA TYR A 301 -1.20 -23.06 -0.10
C TYR A 301 -2.18 -23.91 -0.91
N LYS A 302 -2.91 -24.85 -0.28
CA LYS A 302 -3.91 -25.66 -0.96
C LYS A 302 -4.99 -24.81 -1.64
N LYS A 303 -5.47 -23.76 -0.97
CA LYS A 303 -6.46 -22.82 -1.53
C LYS A 303 -5.90 -22.02 -2.70
N VAL A 304 -4.69 -21.50 -2.56
CA VAL A 304 -4.00 -20.74 -3.61
C VAL A 304 -3.69 -21.62 -4.82
N ASN A 305 -3.21 -22.84 -4.60
CA ASN A 305 -2.88 -23.80 -5.66
C ASN A 305 -4.11 -24.34 -6.41
N ALA A 306 -5.28 -24.31 -5.81
CA ALA A 306 -6.55 -24.64 -6.49
C ALA A 306 -6.98 -23.55 -7.50
N ASN A 307 -6.37 -22.38 -7.46
CA ASN A 307 -6.61 -21.28 -8.39
C ASN A 307 -5.65 -21.38 -9.58
N PHE A 308 -6.16 -21.13 -10.80
CA PHE A 308 -5.34 -21.17 -12.04
C PHE A 308 -4.10 -20.28 -11.96
N MET A 309 -4.22 -19.07 -11.38
CA MET A 309 -3.09 -18.16 -11.22
C MET A 309 -2.02 -18.73 -10.30
N GLY A 310 -2.40 -19.28 -9.14
CA GLY A 310 -1.46 -19.88 -8.18
C GLY A 310 -0.82 -21.14 -8.72
N TRP A 311 -1.59 -22.04 -9.33
CA TRP A 311 -1.08 -23.27 -9.95
C TRP A 311 -0.16 -22.98 -11.13
N GLY A 312 -0.60 -22.12 -12.06
CA GLY A 312 0.17 -21.79 -13.27
C GLY A 312 1.50 -21.10 -12.97
N SER A 313 1.56 -20.26 -11.91
CA SER A 313 2.78 -19.54 -11.53
C SER A 313 3.92 -20.47 -11.08
N GLN A 314 3.64 -21.74 -10.80
CA GLN A 314 4.60 -22.72 -10.34
C GLN A 314 5.25 -23.51 -11.48
N PHE A 315 4.87 -23.29 -12.72
CA PHE A 315 5.42 -24.04 -13.85
C PHE A 315 6.93 -23.89 -13.96
N THR A 316 7.64 -25.03 -14.09
CA THR A 316 9.09 -25.13 -14.21
C THR A 316 9.54 -25.47 -15.62
N SER A 317 8.67 -26.14 -16.41
CA SER A 317 9.00 -26.53 -17.81
C SER A 317 9.12 -25.30 -18.73
N ALA A 318 9.93 -25.43 -19.78
CA ALA A 318 10.11 -24.36 -20.77
C ALA A 318 8.79 -23.92 -21.42
N ILE A 319 7.92 -24.89 -21.74
CA ILE A 319 6.58 -24.61 -22.32
C ILE A 319 5.70 -23.90 -21.29
N GLY A 320 5.65 -24.39 -20.05
CA GLY A 320 4.86 -23.76 -18.99
C GLY A 320 5.28 -22.32 -18.69
N LYS A 321 6.59 -22.04 -18.62
CA LYS A 321 7.13 -20.70 -18.46
C LYS A 321 6.70 -19.75 -19.61
N LYS A 322 6.78 -20.19 -20.86
CA LYS A 322 6.29 -19.42 -22.01
C LYS A 322 4.79 -19.11 -21.91
N MET A 323 3.99 -20.07 -21.48
CA MET A 323 2.55 -19.88 -21.26
C MET A 323 2.25 -18.85 -20.18
N VAL A 324 2.95 -18.89 -19.05
CA VAL A 324 2.83 -17.90 -17.97
C VAL A 324 3.15 -16.49 -18.49
N LEU A 325 4.23 -16.33 -19.23
CA LEU A 325 4.61 -15.04 -19.82
C LEU A 325 3.59 -14.53 -20.84
N ALA A 326 3.02 -15.42 -21.66
CA ALA A 326 1.97 -15.05 -22.61
C ALA A 326 0.69 -14.57 -21.91
N VAL A 327 0.24 -15.27 -20.86
CA VAL A 327 -0.90 -14.86 -20.03
C VAL A 327 -0.64 -13.52 -19.36
N TYR A 328 0.56 -13.31 -18.81
CA TYR A 328 0.94 -12.05 -18.20
C TYR A 328 0.95 -10.89 -19.21
N ALA A 329 1.53 -11.08 -20.40
CA ALA A 329 1.53 -10.07 -21.45
C ALA A 329 0.10 -9.70 -21.90
N LEU A 330 -0.81 -10.67 -21.97
CA LEU A 330 -2.22 -10.43 -22.24
C LEU A 330 -2.89 -9.63 -21.11
N ALA A 331 -2.63 -9.99 -19.86
CA ALA A 331 -3.13 -9.28 -18.70
C ALA A 331 -2.66 -7.82 -18.65
N GLN A 332 -1.38 -7.54 -18.97
CA GLN A 332 -0.87 -6.17 -19.06
C GLN A 332 -1.63 -5.32 -20.09
N LYS A 333 -1.97 -5.89 -21.26
CA LYS A 333 -2.74 -5.18 -22.30
C LYS A 333 -4.19 -4.89 -21.87
N ILE A 334 -4.82 -5.81 -21.13
CA ILE A 334 -6.22 -5.69 -20.73
C ILE A 334 -6.39 -4.76 -19.53
N PHE A 335 -5.48 -4.83 -18.56
CA PHE A 335 -5.63 -4.16 -17.27
C PHE A 335 -4.75 -2.92 -17.11
N VAL A 336 -4.03 -2.52 -18.18
CA VAL A 336 -3.14 -1.32 -18.16
C VAL A 336 -2.23 -1.30 -16.93
N PHE A 337 -1.59 -2.42 -16.63
CA PHE A 337 -0.46 -2.42 -15.70
C PHE A 337 0.72 -1.74 -16.42
N ASN A 338 1.22 -0.66 -15.83
CA ASN A 338 2.43 0.00 -16.34
C ASN A 338 3.65 -0.87 -16.14
#